data_e52ebd430844c5c7c8fcb827eca7304e
#
_entry.id   e52ebd430844c5c7c8fcb827eca7304e
#
_cell.length_a   1.000
_cell.length_b   1.000
_cell.length_c   1.000
_cell.angle_alpha   90.00
_cell.angle_beta   90.00
_cell.angle_gamma   90.00
#
_symmetry.space_group_name_H-M   'P 1'
#
loop_
_entity.id
_entity.type
_entity.pdbx_description
1 polymer ?
#
loop_
_entity_poly.entity_id
_entity_poly.type
_entity_poly.pdbx_seq_one_letter_code
_entity_poly.pdbx_strand_id
1 'polypeptide(L)'
;MLPKKRLPTHPGEMLLKEFLAPREITQKYFASHLGWTYTRLNEIINGRRGVSAESALAFADALQMEPQFWLNLQQNWDLWHAMKEHKNIKPMIGISSPPALSLL
;
A
#
# COMPACT_ATOMS: atom_id res chain seq x y z
N MET A 1 -4.56 9.04 11.58
CA MET A 1 -5.92 8.48 11.58
C MET A 1 -6.52 8.50 10.19
N LEU A 2 -7.16 7.43 9.81
CA LEU A 2 -7.77 7.34 8.49
C LEU A 2 -9.07 8.12 8.42
N PRO A 3 -9.30 8.86 7.34
CA PRO A 3 -10.59 9.51 7.14
C PRO A 3 -11.66 8.45 6.91
N LYS A 4 -12.74 8.52 7.64
CA LYS A 4 -13.78 7.50 7.57
C LYS A 4 -14.62 7.58 6.30
N LYS A 5 -14.68 8.76 5.69
CA LYS A 5 -15.56 9.00 4.54
C LYS A 5 -14.85 8.99 3.21
N ARG A 6 -13.55 8.90 3.22
CA ARG A 6 -12.73 9.00 2.03
C ARG A 6 -11.94 7.74 1.80
N LEU A 7 -12.09 7.19 0.61
CA LEU A 7 -11.30 6.04 0.21
C LEU A 7 -9.84 6.47 0.11
N PRO A 8 -8.93 5.79 0.79
CA PRO A 8 -7.51 6.09 0.62
C PRO A 8 -7.03 5.69 -0.77
N THR A 9 -5.92 6.26 -1.17
CA THR A 9 -5.34 5.95 -2.48
C THR A 9 -4.68 4.58 -2.45
N HIS A 10 -5.02 3.73 -3.41
CA HIS A 10 -4.34 2.44 -3.55
C HIS A 10 -2.91 2.69 -4.02
N PRO A 11 -1.92 1.93 -3.52
CA PRO A 11 -0.54 2.14 -3.95
C PRO A 11 -0.33 2.01 -5.45
N GLY A 12 -1.11 1.17 -6.13
CA GLY A 12 -1.04 1.06 -7.59
C GLY A 12 -1.45 2.33 -8.30
N GLU A 13 -2.47 3.00 -7.80
CA GLU A 13 -2.90 4.27 -8.35
C GLU A 13 -1.84 5.35 -8.13
N MET A 14 -1.24 5.36 -6.94
CA MET A 14 -0.16 6.29 -6.63
C MET A 14 1.01 6.08 -7.59
N LEU A 15 1.39 4.83 -7.80
CA LEU A 15 2.48 4.51 -8.72
C LEU A 15 2.21 5.04 -10.12
N LEU A 16 1.02 4.77 -10.64
CA LEU A 16 0.69 5.18 -12.00
C LEU A 16 0.61 6.69 -12.15
N LYS A 17 -0.14 7.34 -11.28
CA LYS A 17 -0.46 8.76 -11.46
C LYS A 17 0.66 9.69 -11.03
N GLU A 18 1.41 9.33 -10.01
CA GLU A 18 2.41 10.24 -9.45
C GLU A 18 3.84 9.93 -9.91
N PHE A 19 4.09 8.71 -10.37
CA PHE A 19 5.44 8.31 -10.73
C PHE A 19 5.61 7.94 -12.20
N LEU A 20 4.73 7.12 -12.73
CA LEU A 20 4.91 6.65 -14.11
C LEU A 20 4.38 7.62 -15.14
N ALA A 21 3.12 8.05 -15.00
CA ALA A 21 2.49 8.91 -16.00
C ALA A 21 3.21 10.24 -16.18
N PRO A 22 3.59 10.97 -15.12
CA PRO A 22 4.28 12.24 -15.30
C PRO A 22 5.62 12.11 -16.00
N ARG A 23 6.25 10.95 -15.95
CA ARG A 23 7.54 10.69 -16.59
C ARG A 23 7.41 9.94 -17.89
N GLU A 24 6.17 9.73 -18.34
CA GLU A 24 5.88 9.00 -19.57
C GLU A 24 6.51 7.61 -19.59
N ILE A 25 6.56 6.97 -18.41
CA ILE A 25 7.03 5.60 -18.30
C ILE A 25 5.85 4.67 -18.44
N THR A 26 5.91 3.78 -19.43
CA THR A 26 4.82 2.81 -19.64
C THR A 26 4.88 1.69 -18.59
N GLN A 27 3.74 1.06 -18.33
CA GLN A 27 3.71 -0.09 -17.44
C GLN A 27 4.61 -1.21 -17.96
N LYS A 28 4.59 -1.42 -19.25
CA LYS A 28 5.39 -2.48 -19.87
C LYS A 28 6.89 -2.24 -19.64
N TYR A 29 7.33 -1.02 -19.83
CA TYR A 29 8.72 -0.68 -19.61
C TYR A 29 9.12 -0.83 -18.14
N PHE A 30 8.26 -0.34 -17.24
CA PHE A 30 8.56 -0.42 -15.82
C PHE A 30 8.59 -1.87 -15.33
N ALA A 31 7.62 -2.69 -15.78
CA ALA A 31 7.61 -4.11 -15.42
C ALA A 31 8.89 -4.79 -15.89
N SER A 32 9.29 -4.51 -17.13
CA SER A 32 10.51 -5.08 -17.67
C SER A 32 11.74 -4.67 -16.85
N HIS A 33 11.79 -3.42 -16.44
CA HIS A 33 12.90 -2.92 -15.61
C HIS A 33 12.96 -3.65 -14.25
N LEU A 34 11.79 -3.93 -13.68
CA LEU A 34 11.71 -4.65 -12.40
C LEU A 34 11.99 -6.15 -12.54
N GLY A 35 11.99 -6.66 -13.76
CA GLY A 35 12.07 -8.09 -13.99
C GLY A 35 10.75 -8.81 -13.72
N TRP A 36 9.65 -8.08 -13.82
CA TRP A 36 8.31 -8.61 -13.57
C TRP A 36 7.55 -8.83 -14.87
N THR A 37 6.51 -9.67 -14.80
CA THR A 37 5.56 -9.76 -15.91
C THR A 37 4.71 -8.49 -15.93
N TYR A 38 4.23 -8.13 -17.12
CA TYR A 38 3.29 -7.02 -17.24
C TYR A 38 2.06 -7.25 -16.39
N THR A 39 1.55 -8.50 -16.40
CA THR A 39 0.35 -8.85 -15.67
C THR A 39 0.48 -8.56 -14.17
N ARG A 40 1.62 -8.92 -13.58
CA ARG A 40 1.85 -8.67 -12.16
C ARG A 40 1.77 -7.19 -11.82
N LEU A 41 2.45 -6.36 -12.61
CA LEU A 41 2.42 -4.93 -12.39
C LEU A 41 1.04 -4.34 -12.63
N ASN A 42 0.39 -4.77 -13.70
CA ASN A 42 -0.93 -4.28 -14.06
C ASN A 42 -1.97 -4.59 -12.98
N GLU A 43 -1.87 -5.75 -12.36
CA GLU A 43 -2.77 -6.10 -11.25
C GLU A 43 -2.61 -5.15 -10.07
N ILE A 44 -1.39 -4.78 -9.76
CA ILE A 44 -1.16 -3.82 -8.68
C ILE A 44 -1.72 -2.44 -9.06
N ILE A 45 -1.46 -2.00 -10.27
CA ILE A 45 -1.91 -0.70 -10.74
C ILE A 45 -3.43 -0.59 -10.73
N ASN A 46 -4.11 -1.67 -11.05
CA ASN A 46 -5.57 -1.69 -11.08
C ASN A 46 -6.20 -2.07 -9.74
N GLY A 47 -5.42 -2.19 -8.69
CA GLY A 47 -5.93 -2.46 -7.36
C GLY A 47 -6.38 -3.87 -7.11
N ARG A 48 -6.04 -4.80 -8.01
CA ARG A 48 -6.41 -6.21 -7.87
C ARG A 48 -5.41 -7.00 -7.03
N ARG A 49 -4.26 -6.44 -6.82
CA ARG A 49 -3.19 -7.04 -6.03
C ARG A 49 -2.59 -5.97 -5.14
N GLY A 50 -2.32 -6.32 -3.90
CA GLY A 50 -1.69 -5.39 -2.97
C GLY A 50 -0.17 -5.36 -3.13
N VAL A 51 0.44 -4.39 -2.48
CA VAL A 51 1.89 -4.26 -2.43
C VAL A 51 2.40 -5.01 -1.20
N SER A 52 3.19 -6.03 -1.46
CA SER A 52 3.87 -6.79 -0.42
C SER A 52 5.19 -6.11 -0.06
N ALA A 53 5.86 -6.62 0.98
CA ALA A 53 7.17 -6.10 1.34
C ALA A 53 8.15 -6.22 0.17
N GLU A 54 8.09 -7.34 -0.56
CA GLU A 54 8.95 -7.53 -1.72
C GLU A 54 8.67 -6.50 -2.80
N SER A 55 7.39 -6.27 -3.10
CA SER A 55 7.02 -5.28 -4.11
C SER A 55 7.42 -3.86 -3.69
N ALA A 56 7.27 -3.56 -2.39
CA ALA A 56 7.66 -2.26 -1.86
C ALA A 56 9.16 -2.03 -2.02
N LEU A 57 9.96 -3.07 -1.78
CA LEU A 57 11.41 -2.97 -1.97
C LEU A 57 11.76 -2.74 -3.44
N ALA A 58 11.07 -3.43 -4.35
CA ALA A 58 11.31 -3.25 -5.78
C ALA A 58 11.01 -1.82 -6.22
N PHE A 59 9.86 -1.28 -5.79
CA PHE A 59 9.51 0.10 -6.12
C PHE A 59 10.48 1.09 -5.50
N ALA A 60 10.88 0.84 -4.26
CA ALA A 60 11.83 1.71 -3.57
C ALA A 60 13.16 1.77 -4.31
N ASP A 61 13.66 0.61 -4.73
CA ASP A 61 14.92 0.57 -5.48
C ASP A 61 14.80 1.29 -6.82
N ALA A 62 13.75 0.98 -7.57
CA ALA A 62 13.60 1.54 -8.91
C ALA A 62 13.35 3.04 -8.90
N LEU A 63 12.65 3.55 -7.89
CA LEU A 63 12.25 4.95 -7.81
C LEU A 63 13.05 5.75 -6.79
N GLN A 64 14.01 5.13 -6.15
CA GLN A 64 14.86 5.75 -5.13
C GLN A 64 14.06 6.40 -4.00
N MET A 65 13.23 5.60 -3.37
CA MET A 65 12.40 6.06 -2.25
C MET A 65 12.35 4.99 -1.17
N GLU A 66 11.76 5.35 -0.03
CA GLU A 66 11.63 4.44 1.08
C GLU A 66 10.55 3.39 0.81
N PRO A 67 10.83 2.11 1.07
CA PRO A 67 9.79 1.08 0.89
C PRO A 67 8.60 1.29 1.81
N GLN A 68 8.80 1.89 2.96
CA GLN A 68 7.72 2.12 3.92
C GLN A 68 6.63 3.02 3.35
N PHE A 69 6.97 3.92 2.42
CA PHE A 69 5.98 4.74 1.74
C PHE A 69 4.90 3.88 1.09
N TRP A 70 5.33 2.84 0.38
CA TRP A 70 4.40 1.95 -0.33
C TRP A 70 3.61 1.08 0.64
N LEU A 71 4.28 0.62 1.70
CA LEU A 71 3.61 -0.20 2.70
C LEU A 71 2.59 0.60 3.49
N ASN A 72 2.87 1.87 3.76
CA ASN A 72 1.90 2.72 4.45
C ASN A 72 0.64 2.92 3.61
N LEU A 73 0.80 3.10 2.31
CA LEU A 73 -0.37 3.22 1.42
C LEU A 73 -1.19 1.93 1.44
N GLN A 74 -0.52 0.79 1.41
CA GLN A 74 -1.20 -0.50 1.43
C GLN A 74 -1.93 -0.72 2.75
N GLN A 75 -1.27 -0.40 3.86
CA GLN A 75 -1.88 -0.53 5.17
C GLN A 75 -3.13 0.33 5.31
N ASN A 76 -3.05 1.57 4.85
CA ASN A 76 -4.20 2.47 4.92
C ASN A 76 -5.37 1.93 4.10
N TRP A 77 -5.08 1.39 2.93
CA TRP A 77 -6.08 0.79 2.07
C TRP A 77 -6.73 -0.41 2.75
N ASP A 78 -5.91 -1.32 3.26
CA ASP A 78 -6.39 -2.54 3.90
C ASP A 78 -7.20 -2.23 5.14
N LEU A 79 -6.73 -1.31 5.96
CA LEU A 79 -7.41 -0.94 7.19
C LEU A 79 -8.76 -0.30 6.91
N TRP A 80 -8.82 0.58 5.91
CA TRP A 80 -10.08 1.24 5.56
C TRP A 80 -11.14 0.21 5.14
N HIS A 81 -10.74 -0.75 4.31
CA HIS A 81 -11.67 -1.80 3.87
C HIS A 81 -12.07 -2.72 5.02
N ALA A 82 -11.12 -3.08 5.87
CA ALA A 82 -11.41 -3.93 7.03
C ALA A 82 -12.36 -3.25 8.00
N MET A 83 -12.18 -1.95 8.21
CA MET A 83 -13.03 -1.20 9.14
C MET A 83 -14.49 -1.14 8.69
N LYS A 84 -14.74 -1.18 7.40
CA LYS A 84 -16.12 -1.14 6.88
C LYS A 84 -16.93 -2.36 7.29
N GLU A 85 -16.27 -3.50 7.43
CA GLU A 85 -16.94 -4.76 7.74
C GLU A 85 -16.66 -5.23 9.15
N HIS A 86 -15.87 -4.47 9.89
CA HIS A 86 -15.47 -4.86 11.22
C HIS A 86 -16.62 -4.72 12.23
N LYS A 87 -16.85 -5.77 12.99
CA LYS A 87 -17.79 -5.76 14.10
C LYS A 87 -16.99 -5.57 15.37
N ASN A 88 -17.32 -4.52 16.11
CA ASN A 88 -16.58 -4.19 17.32
C ASN A 88 -16.64 -5.34 18.31
N ILE A 89 -15.48 -5.62 18.89
CA ILE A 89 -15.37 -6.64 19.94
C ILE A 89 -15.40 -5.91 21.28
N LYS A 90 -16.17 -6.46 22.21
CA LYS A 90 -16.29 -5.87 23.54
C LYS A 90 -14.92 -5.91 24.23
N PRO A 91 -14.50 -4.79 24.82
CA PRO A 91 -13.22 -4.80 25.55
C PRO A 91 -13.22 -5.83 26.67
N MET A 92 -12.13 -6.57 26.77
CA MET A 92 -11.95 -7.50 27.86
C MET A 92 -11.41 -6.79 29.10
N ILE A 93 -10.54 -5.80 28.87
CA ILE A 93 -9.96 -4.99 29.94
C ILE A 93 -10.01 -3.54 29.51
N GLY A 94 -10.17 -2.65 30.50
CA GLY A 94 -10.15 -1.21 30.23
C GLY A 94 -8.73 -0.67 30.37
N ILE A 95 -8.09 -0.43 29.22
CA ILE A 95 -6.75 0.17 29.20
C ILE A 95 -6.86 1.53 28.58
N SER A 96 -6.50 2.57 29.35
CA SER A 96 -6.58 3.93 28.86
C SER A 96 -5.45 4.29 27.91
N SER A 97 -4.33 3.58 27.98
CA SER A 97 -3.19 3.78 27.10
C SER A 97 -2.65 2.45 26.65
N PRO A 98 -2.17 2.34 25.41
CA PRO A 98 -1.59 1.07 24.96
C PRO A 98 -0.26 0.82 25.67
N PRO A 99 0.09 -0.48 25.85
CA PRO A 99 1.40 -0.80 26.39
C PRO A 99 2.50 -0.38 25.43
N ALA A 100 3.71 -0.24 25.96
CA ALA A 100 4.85 0.13 25.14
C ALA A 100 5.17 -0.99 24.14
N LEU A 101 5.36 -0.59 22.90
CA LEU A 101 5.63 -1.57 21.83
C LEU A 101 6.99 -2.24 21.98
N SER A 102 7.89 -1.62 22.71
CA SER A 102 9.21 -2.19 22.94
C SER A 102 9.16 -3.51 23.67
N LEU A 103 8.00 -3.89 24.20
CA LEU A 103 7.82 -5.18 24.84
C LEU A 103 7.80 -6.32 23.82
N LEU A 104 7.63 -5.99 22.59
CA LEU A 104 7.64 -7.01 21.53
C LEU A 104 9.05 -7.40 21.18
#